data_f5b272946b6cb14174ab0b6d543b727d
#
_entry.id   f5b272946b6cb14174ab0b6d543b727d
#
_cell.length_a   1.000
_cell.length_b   1.000
_cell.length_c   1.000
_cell.angle_alpha   90.00
_cell.angle_beta   90.00
_cell.angle_gamma   90.00
#
_symmetry.space_group_name_H-M   'P 1'
#
loop_
_entity.id
_entity.type
_entity.pdbx_description
1 polymer ?
#
loop_
_entity_poly.entity_id
_entity_poly.type
_entity_poly.pdbx_seq_one_letter_code
_entity_poly.pdbx_strand_id
1 'polypeptide(L)'
;MAGNQGENDDGWQRRAAMALSAAAAAERLVTYAELADAAGISGRHRIKRLTAWLETQLEREVKEGTRLLSARVISRARGGLPAPGFFLKCAELGIYDGPPEGPQALAFHLNCLR
;
A
#
# COMPACT_ATOMS: atom_id res chain seq x y z
N MET A 1 -8.71 -16.25 -26.52
CA MET A 1 -9.02 -14.98 -25.94
C MET A 1 -7.80 -14.30 -25.42
N ALA A 2 -7.49 -13.23 -26.01
CA ALA A 2 -6.23 -12.59 -25.70
C ALA A 2 -6.22 -11.92 -24.33
N GLY A 3 -7.38 -11.71 -23.74
CA GLY A 3 -7.47 -10.99 -22.49
C GLY A 3 -7.12 -11.77 -21.26
N ASN A 4 -6.68 -13.00 -21.40
CA ASN A 4 -6.51 -13.88 -20.25
C ASN A 4 -5.58 -13.32 -19.19
N GLN A 5 -4.46 -12.77 -19.62
CA GLN A 5 -3.48 -12.30 -18.66
C GLN A 5 -3.91 -11.02 -18.00
N GLY A 6 -4.52 -10.13 -18.76
CA GLY A 6 -5.06 -8.93 -18.17
C GLY A 6 -6.13 -9.24 -17.16
N GLU A 7 -6.93 -10.25 -17.43
CA GLU A 7 -7.99 -10.64 -16.52
C GLU A 7 -7.44 -11.11 -15.19
N ASN A 8 -6.35 -11.90 -15.23
CA ASN A 8 -5.74 -12.38 -14.00
C ASN A 8 -5.20 -11.24 -13.16
N ASP A 9 -4.56 -10.27 -13.81
CA ASP A 9 -4.00 -9.13 -13.12
C ASP A 9 -5.11 -8.26 -12.54
N ASP A 10 -6.15 -8.03 -13.31
CA ASP A 10 -7.27 -7.20 -12.83
C ASP A 10 -7.92 -7.80 -11.61
N GLY A 11 -8.01 -9.12 -11.55
CA GLY A 11 -8.62 -9.77 -10.42
C GLY A 11 -7.89 -9.51 -9.12
N TRP A 12 -6.56 -9.52 -9.14
CA TRP A 12 -5.82 -9.34 -7.90
C TRP A 12 -5.93 -7.90 -7.38
N GLN A 13 -6.00 -6.93 -8.26
CA GLN A 13 -6.11 -5.54 -7.83
C GLN A 13 -7.42 -5.29 -7.10
N ARG A 14 -8.50 -5.84 -7.59
CA ARG A 14 -9.79 -5.73 -6.92
C ARG A 14 -9.74 -6.42 -5.56
N ARG A 15 -9.15 -7.60 -5.50
CA ARG A 15 -9.05 -8.34 -4.24
C ARG A 15 -8.17 -7.60 -3.24
N ALA A 16 -7.10 -6.96 -3.71
CA ALA A 16 -6.25 -6.15 -2.83
C ALA A 16 -7.03 -4.97 -2.26
N ALA A 17 -7.81 -4.31 -3.09
CA ALA A 17 -8.61 -3.17 -2.63
C ALA A 17 -9.63 -3.61 -1.58
N MET A 18 -10.26 -4.76 -1.78
CA MET A 18 -11.22 -5.29 -0.83
C MET A 18 -10.55 -5.64 0.49
N ALA A 19 -9.36 -6.24 0.43
CA ALA A 19 -8.64 -6.60 1.64
C ALA A 19 -8.20 -5.36 2.42
N LEU A 20 -7.79 -4.31 1.72
CA LEU A 20 -7.43 -3.06 2.38
C LEU A 20 -8.64 -2.41 3.06
N SER A 21 -9.77 -2.40 2.38
CA SER A 21 -10.99 -1.85 2.97
C SER A 21 -11.39 -2.62 4.21
N ALA A 22 -11.27 -3.94 4.18
CA ALA A 22 -11.59 -4.76 5.34
C ALA A 22 -10.64 -4.47 6.49
N ALA A 23 -9.35 -4.32 6.20
CA ALA A 23 -8.37 -4.01 7.24
C ALA A 23 -8.66 -2.65 7.85
N ALA A 24 -9.00 -1.67 7.03
CA ALA A 24 -9.32 -0.33 7.53
C ALA A 24 -10.55 -0.36 8.41
N ALA A 25 -11.57 -1.08 8.02
CA ALA A 25 -12.80 -1.19 8.81
C ALA A 25 -12.53 -1.84 10.15
N ALA A 26 -11.59 -2.79 10.21
CA ALA A 26 -11.20 -3.46 11.43
C ALA A 26 -10.06 -2.71 12.16
N GLU A 27 -9.61 -1.60 11.62
CA GLU A 27 -8.51 -0.82 12.17
C GLU A 27 -7.25 -1.66 12.34
N ARG A 28 -6.97 -2.50 11.33
CA ARG A 28 -5.82 -3.39 11.33
C ARG A 28 -4.79 -2.94 10.30
N LEU A 29 -3.54 -3.31 10.56
CA LEU A 29 -2.46 -3.20 9.58
C LEU A 29 -2.26 -4.54 8.92
N VAL A 30 -1.72 -4.53 7.71
CA VAL A 30 -1.38 -5.77 7.00
C VAL A 30 0.03 -5.63 6.46
N THR A 31 0.73 -6.75 6.36
CA THR A 31 2.04 -6.73 5.73
C THR A 31 1.88 -6.83 4.21
N TYR A 32 2.94 -6.48 3.49
CA TYR A 32 2.92 -6.64 2.03
C TYR A 32 2.66 -8.09 1.64
N ALA A 33 3.28 -9.04 2.36
CA ALA A 33 3.08 -10.45 2.05
C ALA A 33 1.64 -10.88 2.31
N GLU A 34 1.07 -10.44 3.44
CA GLU A 34 -0.31 -10.78 3.76
C GLU A 34 -1.27 -10.24 2.71
N LEU A 35 -1.04 -9.00 2.28
CA LEU A 35 -1.90 -8.41 1.27
C LEU A 35 -1.75 -9.10 -0.08
N ALA A 36 -0.51 -9.44 -0.44
CA ALA A 36 -0.27 -10.16 -1.68
C ALA A 36 -0.97 -11.53 -1.67
N ASP A 37 -0.93 -12.21 -0.51
CA ASP A 37 -1.62 -13.48 -0.37
C ASP A 37 -3.13 -13.32 -0.48
N ALA A 38 -3.68 -12.34 0.21
CA ALA A 38 -5.12 -12.09 0.18
C ALA A 38 -5.59 -11.73 -1.23
N ALA A 39 -4.75 -11.03 -1.98
CA ALA A 39 -5.09 -10.65 -3.35
C ALA A 39 -4.86 -11.77 -4.35
N GLY A 40 -4.15 -12.82 -3.94
CA GLY A 40 -3.87 -13.93 -4.84
C GLY A 40 -2.86 -13.61 -5.91
N ILE A 41 -1.93 -12.71 -5.63
CA ILE A 41 -0.88 -12.40 -6.58
C ILE A 41 0.12 -13.53 -6.59
N SER A 42 0.36 -14.11 -7.76
CA SER A 42 1.29 -15.21 -7.89
C SER A 42 2.42 -14.83 -8.84
N GLY A 43 3.45 -15.68 -8.87
CA GLY A 43 4.55 -15.50 -9.78
C GLY A 43 5.63 -14.62 -9.22
N ARG A 44 6.54 -14.24 -10.12
CA ARG A 44 7.70 -13.44 -9.75
C ARG A 44 7.32 -11.99 -9.53
N HIS A 45 8.09 -11.33 -8.67
CA HIS A 45 7.94 -9.89 -8.42
C HIS A 45 6.55 -9.53 -7.89
N ARG A 46 5.93 -10.46 -7.17
CA ARG A 46 4.58 -10.20 -6.67
C ARG A 46 4.54 -9.02 -5.70
N ILE A 47 5.55 -8.89 -4.84
CA ILE A 47 5.60 -7.75 -3.91
C ILE A 47 5.88 -6.46 -4.67
N LYS A 48 6.75 -6.51 -5.68
CA LYS A 48 7.03 -5.33 -6.49
C LYS A 48 5.78 -4.84 -7.22
N ARG A 49 5.02 -5.78 -7.78
CA ARG A 49 3.78 -5.42 -8.48
C ARG A 49 2.76 -4.83 -7.51
N LEU A 50 2.66 -5.41 -6.32
CA LEU A 50 1.76 -4.89 -5.31
C LEU A 50 2.18 -3.48 -4.88
N THR A 51 3.47 -3.27 -4.67
CA THR A 51 3.99 -1.98 -4.25
C THR A 51 3.68 -0.89 -5.28
N ALA A 52 3.87 -1.21 -6.57
CA ALA A 52 3.58 -0.26 -7.62
C ALA A 52 2.10 0.12 -7.63
N TRP A 53 1.23 -0.85 -7.44
CA TRP A 53 -0.21 -0.60 -7.38
C TRP A 53 -0.56 0.25 -6.16
N LEU A 54 0.06 -0.03 -5.01
CA LEU A 54 -0.19 0.75 -3.80
C LEU A 54 0.20 2.22 -3.97
N GLU A 55 1.29 2.48 -4.68
CA GLU A 55 1.69 3.86 -4.93
C GLU A 55 0.66 4.59 -5.79
N THR A 56 0.09 3.88 -6.74
CA THR A 56 -0.99 4.44 -7.56
C THR A 56 -2.23 4.74 -6.71
N GLN A 57 -2.56 3.85 -5.79
CA GLN A 57 -3.68 4.05 -4.88
C GLN A 57 -3.43 5.25 -3.97
N LEU A 58 -2.22 5.36 -3.44
CA LEU A 58 -1.85 6.47 -2.58
C LEU A 58 -2.01 7.80 -3.31
N GLU A 59 -1.53 7.85 -4.55
CA GLU A 59 -1.66 9.06 -5.34
C GLU A 59 -3.12 9.47 -5.50
N ARG A 60 -3.97 8.51 -5.80
CA ARG A 60 -5.40 8.79 -5.95
C ARG A 60 -6.01 9.23 -4.63
N GLU A 61 -5.65 8.56 -3.53
CA GLU A 61 -6.20 8.90 -2.22
C GLU A 61 -5.85 10.33 -1.82
N VAL A 62 -4.61 10.72 -2.07
CA VAL A 62 -4.19 12.08 -1.76
C VAL A 62 -4.92 13.10 -2.61
N LYS A 63 -5.02 12.83 -3.91
CA LYS A 63 -5.68 13.77 -4.82
C LYS A 63 -7.16 13.93 -4.52
N GLU A 64 -7.82 12.85 -4.11
CA GLU A 64 -9.24 12.89 -3.80
C GLU A 64 -9.54 13.29 -2.37
N GLY A 65 -8.51 13.38 -1.53
CA GLY A 65 -8.70 13.75 -0.14
C GLY A 65 -9.37 12.68 0.69
N THR A 66 -9.25 11.42 0.28
CA THR A 66 -9.85 10.31 1.03
C THR A 66 -8.85 9.73 2.01
N ARG A 67 -9.32 8.79 2.86
CA ARG A 67 -8.45 8.11 3.79
C ARG A 67 -7.32 7.42 3.04
N LEU A 68 -6.15 7.39 3.65
CA LEU A 68 -4.98 6.75 3.04
C LEU A 68 -4.95 5.28 3.43
N LEU A 69 -5.79 4.48 2.76
CA LEU A 69 -5.84 3.04 3.04
C LEU A 69 -4.50 2.38 2.73
N SER A 70 -3.79 2.89 1.74
CA SER A 70 -2.48 2.36 1.37
C SER A 70 -1.46 2.48 2.50
N ALA A 71 -1.68 3.38 3.46
CA ALA A 71 -0.79 3.53 4.62
C ALA A 71 -0.90 2.36 5.59
N ARG A 72 -1.89 1.49 5.44
CA ARG A 72 -2.06 0.36 6.33
C ARG A 72 -1.17 -0.83 5.98
N VAL A 73 -0.44 -0.76 4.87
CA VAL A 73 0.44 -1.84 4.46
C VAL A 73 1.84 -1.56 5.00
N ILE A 74 2.37 -2.49 5.77
CA ILE A 74 3.61 -2.28 6.50
C ILE A 74 4.59 -3.41 6.26
N SER A 75 5.84 -3.18 6.66
CA SER A 75 6.89 -4.17 6.62
C SER A 75 7.36 -4.48 8.04
N ARG A 76 7.32 -5.75 8.42
CA ARG A 76 7.80 -6.14 9.74
C ARG A 76 9.29 -5.91 9.88
N ALA A 77 10.02 -6.09 8.79
CA ALA A 77 11.47 -5.87 8.81
C ALA A 77 11.82 -4.42 9.06
N ARG A 78 10.88 -3.51 8.90
CA ARG A 78 11.10 -2.08 9.13
C ARG A 78 10.41 -1.59 10.39
N GLY A 79 10.15 -2.49 11.33
CA GLY A 79 9.54 -2.11 12.60
C GLY A 79 8.10 -1.66 12.47
N GLY A 80 7.40 -2.09 11.44
CA GLY A 80 6.00 -1.74 11.24
C GLY A 80 5.79 -0.49 10.42
N LEU A 81 6.83 0.03 9.78
CA LEU A 81 6.69 1.12 8.83
C LEU A 81 6.37 0.59 7.44
N PRO A 82 5.68 1.38 6.61
CA PRO A 82 5.58 1.04 5.19
C PRO A 82 6.95 0.98 4.53
N ALA A 83 7.01 0.41 3.34
CA ALA A 83 8.25 0.37 2.56
C ALA A 83 8.72 1.79 2.25
N PRO A 84 10.02 1.96 1.97
CA PRO A 84 10.55 3.29 1.65
C PRO A 84 9.79 3.99 0.53
N GLY A 85 9.31 3.23 -0.46
CA GLY A 85 8.57 3.82 -1.57
C GLY A 85 7.32 4.58 -1.16
N PHE A 86 6.69 4.18 -0.05
CA PHE A 86 5.54 4.91 0.47
C PHE A 86 5.96 6.35 0.82
N PHE A 87 7.06 6.50 1.55
CA PHE A 87 7.51 7.82 1.98
C PHE A 87 8.01 8.64 0.79
N LEU A 88 8.68 8.00 -0.16
CA LEU A 88 9.14 8.69 -1.36
C LEU A 88 7.95 9.19 -2.19
N LYS A 89 6.90 8.39 -2.28
CA LYS A 89 5.71 8.81 -2.99
C LYS A 89 5.01 9.95 -2.26
N CYS A 90 4.97 9.90 -0.94
CA CYS A 90 4.41 10.99 -0.15
C CYS A 90 5.19 12.29 -0.37
N ALA A 91 6.51 12.19 -0.51
CA ALA A 91 7.32 13.37 -0.80
C ALA A 91 6.99 13.92 -2.19
N GLU A 92 6.85 13.04 -3.17
CA GLU A 92 6.45 13.44 -4.51
C GLU A 92 5.12 14.17 -4.51
N LEU A 93 4.20 13.70 -3.66
CA LEU A 93 2.86 14.28 -3.59
C LEU A 93 2.80 15.50 -2.67
N GLY A 94 3.91 15.86 -2.06
CA GLY A 94 3.98 17.07 -1.24
C GLY A 94 3.40 16.96 0.14
N ILE A 95 3.15 15.75 0.63
CA ILE A 95 2.55 15.57 1.96
C ILE A 95 3.55 15.10 3.01
N TYR A 96 4.78 14.84 2.64
CA TYR A 96 5.80 14.43 3.59
C TYR A 96 7.14 14.98 3.15
N ASP A 97 7.93 15.44 4.12
CA ASP A 97 9.23 16.02 3.84
C ASP A 97 10.20 15.52 4.92
N GLY A 98 10.68 14.30 4.75
CA GLY A 98 11.60 13.73 5.71
C GLY A 98 12.12 12.39 5.25
N PRO A 99 12.89 11.73 6.10
CA PRO A 99 13.50 10.44 5.74
C PRO A 99 12.45 9.32 5.78
N PRO A 100 12.73 8.22 5.08
CA PRO A 100 11.79 7.09 5.04
C PRO A 100 11.84 6.22 6.28
N GLU A 101 12.59 6.61 7.29
CA GLU A 101 12.72 5.84 8.53
C GLU A 101 13.03 6.80 9.68
N GLY A 102 12.96 6.28 10.91
CA GLY A 102 13.25 7.07 12.09
C GLY A 102 12.02 7.70 12.70
N PRO A 103 12.20 8.51 13.75
CA PRO A 103 11.07 9.06 14.51
C PRO A 103 10.12 9.92 13.69
N GLN A 104 10.64 10.69 12.74
CA GLN A 104 9.78 11.54 11.92
C GLN A 104 8.89 10.70 11.03
N ALA A 105 9.45 9.64 10.41
CA ALA A 105 8.67 8.75 9.57
C ALA A 105 7.59 8.04 10.40
N LEU A 106 7.94 7.60 11.59
CA LEU A 106 6.99 6.94 12.46
C LEU A 106 5.83 7.87 12.82
N ALA A 107 6.13 9.09 13.21
CA ALA A 107 5.10 10.06 13.58
C ALA A 107 4.18 10.35 12.40
N PHE A 108 4.76 10.55 11.21
CA PHE A 108 3.96 10.80 10.01
C PHE A 108 3.05 9.61 9.70
N HIS A 109 3.61 8.40 9.77
CA HIS A 109 2.84 7.21 9.46
C HIS A 109 1.67 7.03 10.44
N LEU A 110 1.92 7.22 11.74
CA LEU A 110 0.85 7.12 12.72
C LEU A 110 -0.25 8.13 12.43
N ASN A 111 0.12 9.31 12.00
CA ASN A 111 -0.86 10.32 11.64
C ASN A 111 -1.69 9.91 10.42
N CYS A 112 -1.07 9.22 9.47
CA CYS A 112 -1.78 8.74 8.29
C CYS A 112 -2.83 7.69 8.62
N LEU A 113 -2.69 7.01 9.75
CA LEU A 113 -3.60 5.94 10.13
C LEU A 113 -4.87 6.42 10.83
N ARG A 114 -4.96 7.70 11.10
CA ARG A 114 -6.12 8.27 11.81
C ARG A 114 -7.36 8.40 10.97
#